data_15c056e89b1748b61257d6332f165573
#
_entry.id   15c056e89b1748b61257d6332f165573
#
_cell.length_a   1.000
_cell.length_b   1.000
_cell.length_c   1.000
_cell.angle_alpha   90.00
_cell.angle_beta   90.00
_cell.angle_gamma   90.00
#
_symmetry.space_group_name_H-M   'P 1'
#
loop_
_entity.id
_entity.type
_entity.pdbx_description
1 polymer ?
#
loop_
_entity_poly.entity_id
_entity_poly.type
_entity_poly.pdbx_seq_one_letter_code
_entity_poly.pdbx_strand_id
1 'polypeptide(L)'
;ATGLLLALLAALFGPWRRAPAATVRFTVSPPRDTAFQGMLALSPDGRRLAFVATTADGRDLLWTRALDSLESRALEGTDGANYPFWSPDGRFLAFFAGGKLKKIEATGGSPQTLCDAAAPRGGSWGSTGTIVFAANAGGQIERVAEAGGQATPLPHLSSKRDGNFFFRWPSFLPDGNRFLYFTVATDTGQAGLSVASLDSPDTTWVT
;
A
#
# COMPACT_ATOMS: atom_id res chain seq x y z
N ALA A 1 -19.10 10.22 -52.25
CA ALA A 1 -19.76 9.80 -50.99
C ALA A 1 -18.85 8.96 -50.08
N THR A 2 -17.95 8.13 -50.63
CA THR A 2 -17.05 7.26 -49.86
C THR A 2 -15.97 7.99 -49.02
N GLY A 3 -15.48 9.15 -49.53
CA GLY A 3 -14.45 9.92 -48.82
C GLY A 3 -14.94 10.59 -47.53
N LEU A 4 -16.21 11.01 -47.50
CA LEU A 4 -16.83 11.64 -46.32
C LEU A 4 -17.06 10.60 -45.20
N LEU A 5 -17.40 9.36 -45.57
CA LEU A 5 -17.60 8.28 -44.57
C LEU A 5 -16.30 7.86 -43.92
N LEU A 6 -15.20 7.80 -44.67
CA LEU A 6 -13.85 7.50 -44.15
C LEU A 6 -13.34 8.60 -43.25
N ALA A 7 -13.58 9.88 -43.59
CA ALA A 7 -13.21 11.02 -42.73
C ALA A 7 -14.01 11.02 -41.41
N LEU A 8 -15.31 10.67 -41.49
CA LEU A 8 -16.15 10.57 -40.27
C LEU A 8 -15.73 9.40 -39.35
N LEU A 9 -15.40 8.25 -39.95
CA LEU A 9 -14.86 7.11 -39.20
C LEU A 9 -13.49 7.44 -38.56
N ALA A 10 -12.60 8.12 -39.27
CA ALA A 10 -11.33 8.56 -38.70
C ALA A 10 -11.50 9.59 -37.58
N ALA A 11 -12.52 10.44 -37.63
CA ALA A 11 -12.87 11.37 -36.56
C ALA A 11 -13.50 10.67 -35.35
N LEU A 12 -14.27 9.59 -35.56
CA LEU A 12 -14.92 8.83 -34.48
C LEU A 12 -14.00 7.77 -33.84
N PHE A 13 -13.11 7.18 -34.61
CA PHE A 13 -12.20 6.11 -34.18
C PHE A 13 -10.71 6.46 -34.24
N GLY A 14 -10.38 7.71 -34.60
CA GLY A 14 -9.00 8.20 -34.52
C GLY A 14 -8.46 8.08 -33.10
N PRO A 15 -7.15 7.81 -32.95
CA PRO A 15 -6.55 7.78 -31.62
C PRO A 15 -6.69 9.17 -31.00
N TRP A 16 -7.68 9.33 -30.13
CA TRP A 16 -7.81 10.51 -29.29
C TRP A 16 -6.56 10.56 -28.44
N ARG A 17 -5.59 11.35 -28.87
CA ARG A 17 -4.42 11.67 -28.05
C ARG A 17 -4.97 12.32 -26.78
N ARG A 18 -5.12 11.54 -25.72
CA ARG A 18 -5.35 12.13 -24.40
C ARG A 18 -4.23 13.14 -24.19
N ALA A 19 -4.60 14.39 -24.03
CA ALA A 19 -3.62 15.40 -23.63
C ALA A 19 -2.86 14.84 -22.42
N PRO A 20 -1.53 14.96 -22.39
CA PRO A 20 -0.78 14.51 -21.23
C PRO A 20 -1.38 15.17 -20.01
N ALA A 21 -1.68 14.37 -18.99
CA ALA A 21 -2.24 14.88 -17.75
C ALA A 21 -1.31 15.96 -17.20
N ALA A 22 -1.84 17.14 -16.90
CA ALA A 22 -1.06 18.23 -16.36
C ALA A 22 -0.43 17.76 -15.03
N THR A 23 0.89 17.95 -14.92
CA THR A 23 1.58 17.68 -13.65
C THR A 23 1.15 18.73 -12.63
N VAL A 24 0.47 18.27 -11.58
CA VAL A 24 0.09 19.13 -10.45
C VAL A 24 1.15 18.98 -9.37
N ARG A 25 1.65 20.12 -8.89
CA ARG A 25 2.59 20.18 -7.75
C ARG A 25 1.93 20.97 -6.63
N PHE A 26 1.88 20.38 -5.44
CA PHE A 26 1.33 21.04 -4.27
C PHE A 26 2.03 20.53 -3.00
N THR A 27 1.94 21.32 -1.94
CA THR A 27 2.43 20.94 -0.62
C THR A 27 1.25 20.53 0.25
N VAL A 28 1.41 19.44 0.97
CA VAL A 28 0.48 19.03 2.02
C VAL A 28 1.10 19.40 3.36
N SER A 29 0.46 20.30 4.10
CA SER A 29 0.85 20.60 5.47
C SER A 29 0.18 19.61 6.43
N PRO A 30 0.83 19.27 7.56
CA PRO A 30 0.17 18.48 8.60
C PRO A 30 -1.02 19.26 9.18
N PRO A 31 -2.00 18.58 9.77
CA PRO A 31 -3.07 19.23 10.54
C PRO A 31 -2.48 20.10 11.67
N ARG A 32 -3.26 21.06 12.17
CA ARG A 32 -2.80 21.93 13.26
C ARG A 32 -2.38 21.10 14.46
N ASP A 33 -1.33 21.52 15.12
CA ASP A 33 -0.76 20.90 16.33
C ASP A 33 -0.39 19.41 16.15
N THR A 34 0.00 19.03 14.92
CA THR A 34 0.48 17.68 14.60
C THR A 34 1.79 17.71 13.83
N ALA A 35 2.48 16.58 13.81
CA ALA A 35 3.70 16.37 13.04
C ALA A 35 3.59 15.09 12.18
N PHE A 36 3.99 15.15 10.91
CA PHE A 36 4.04 13.96 10.05
C PHE A 36 5.06 12.94 10.57
N GLN A 37 4.68 11.66 10.53
CA GLN A 37 5.56 10.52 10.76
C GLN A 37 6.20 9.95 9.49
N GLY A 38 6.06 10.64 8.37
CA GLY A 38 6.67 10.22 7.09
C GLY A 38 6.03 9.03 6.38
N MET A 39 4.97 8.45 6.94
CA MET A 39 4.25 7.31 6.35
C MET A 39 2.98 7.80 5.70
N LEU A 40 2.92 7.69 4.37
CA LEU A 40 1.78 8.14 3.59
C LEU A 40 1.40 7.11 2.51
N ALA A 41 0.14 7.11 2.10
CA ALA A 41 -0.40 6.30 1.02
C ALA A 41 -1.42 7.09 0.20
N LEU A 42 -1.26 7.08 -1.12
CA LEU A 42 -2.22 7.65 -2.05
C LEU A 42 -3.29 6.60 -2.37
N SER A 43 -4.57 7.02 -2.40
CA SER A 43 -5.66 6.12 -2.80
C SER A 43 -5.51 5.66 -4.27
N PRO A 44 -6.07 4.49 -4.63
CA PRO A 44 -5.94 3.95 -5.99
C PRO A 44 -6.49 4.88 -7.09
N ASP A 45 -7.48 5.70 -6.77
CA ASP A 45 -8.05 6.72 -7.68
C ASP A 45 -7.22 8.01 -7.74
N GLY A 46 -6.16 8.13 -6.93
CA GLY A 46 -5.31 9.30 -6.85
C GLY A 46 -5.96 10.54 -6.22
N ARG A 47 -7.09 10.40 -5.52
CA ARG A 47 -7.85 11.55 -5.01
C ARG A 47 -7.75 11.78 -3.51
N ARG A 48 -7.29 10.79 -2.74
CA ARG A 48 -7.19 10.87 -1.29
C ARG A 48 -5.81 10.45 -0.82
N LEU A 49 -5.33 11.15 0.19
CA LEU A 49 -4.10 10.83 0.89
C LEU A 49 -4.44 10.28 2.27
N ALA A 50 -3.83 9.17 2.64
CA ALA A 50 -3.77 8.69 4.01
C ALA A 50 -2.35 8.88 4.55
N PHE A 51 -2.22 9.29 5.79
CA PHE A 51 -0.92 9.52 6.42
C PHE A 51 -1.01 9.35 7.93
N VAL A 52 0.13 9.15 8.56
CA VAL A 52 0.25 9.11 10.01
C VAL A 52 0.80 10.45 10.49
N ALA A 53 0.14 11.02 11.49
CA ALA A 53 0.64 12.21 12.18
C ALA A 53 0.49 12.07 13.69
N THR A 54 1.52 12.53 14.39
CA THR A 54 1.55 12.60 15.86
C THR A 54 0.82 13.85 16.32
N THR A 55 -0.14 13.68 17.20
CA THR A 55 -0.89 14.77 17.85
C THR A 55 -0.07 15.43 18.95
N ALA A 56 -0.50 16.58 19.45
CA ALA A 56 0.20 17.32 20.51
C ALA A 56 0.32 16.53 21.84
N ASP A 57 -0.60 15.60 22.09
CA ASP A 57 -0.57 14.66 23.22
C ASP A 57 0.28 13.40 22.96
N GLY A 58 1.00 13.35 21.83
CA GLY A 58 1.96 12.30 21.51
C GLY A 58 1.36 11.02 20.90
N ARG A 59 0.10 11.04 20.46
CA ARG A 59 -0.53 9.89 19.83
C ARG A 59 -0.31 9.90 18.32
N ASP A 60 0.14 8.78 17.77
CA ASP A 60 0.19 8.56 16.33
C ASP A 60 -1.18 8.09 15.83
N LEU A 61 -1.85 8.92 15.05
CA LEU A 61 -3.14 8.61 14.45
C LEU A 61 -3.04 8.53 12.94
N LEU A 62 -3.92 7.72 12.36
CA LEU A 62 -4.14 7.69 10.93
C LEU A 62 -5.08 8.84 10.55
N TRP A 63 -4.71 9.57 9.50
CA TRP A 63 -5.45 10.70 8.96
C TRP A 63 -5.77 10.46 7.49
N THR A 64 -6.88 11.01 7.04
CA THR A 64 -7.24 11.06 5.62
C THR A 64 -7.49 12.50 5.18
N ARG A 65 -7.15 12.79 3.91
CA ARG A 65 -7.41 14.09 3.28
C ARG A 65 -7.74 13.88 1.81
N ALA A 66 -8.82 14.48 1.32
CA ALA A 66 -9.07 14.62 -0.10
C ALA A 66 -8.10 15.64 -0.70
N LEU A 67 -7.57 15.39 -1.89
CA LEU A 67 -6.58 16.27 -2.52
C LEU A 67 -7.17 17.59 -3.02
N ASP A 68 -8.48 17.64 -3.19
CA ASP A 68 -9.26 18.85 -3.51
C ASP A 68 -9.75 19.61 -2.26
N SER A 69 -9.35 19.18 -1.06
CA SER A 69 -9.69 19.81 0.23
C SER A 69 -8.43 20.22 0.98
N LEU A 70 -8.56 21.27 1.79
CA LEU A 70 -7.52 21.67 2.76
C LEU A 70 -7.68 20.99 4.13
N GLU A 71 -8.81 20.32 4.35
CA GLU A 71 -9.13 19.70 5.62
C GLU A 71 -8.65 18.25 5.67
N SER A 72 -8.02 17.90 6.77
CA SER A 72 -7.63 16.54 7.11
C SER A 72 -8.51 16.03 8.25
N ARG A 73 -8.85 14.74 8.20
CA ARG A 73 -9.67 14.09 9.23
C ARG A 73 -8.88 12.98 9.91
N ALA A 74 -8.82 13.00 11.24
CA ALA A 74 -8.33 11.89 12.03
C ALA A 74 -9.30 10.71 11.97
N LEU A 75 -8.77 9.50 11.91
CA LEU A 75 -9.54 8.28 12.05
C LEU A 75 -9.41 7.79 13.48
N GLU A 76 -10.49 7.89 14.23
CA GLU A 76 -10.52 7.50 15.65
C GLU A 76 -10.25 6.00 15.84
N GLY A 77 -9.63 5.65 16.98
CA GLY A 77 -9.28 4.26 17.30
C GLY A 77 -8.07 3.71 16.55
N THR A 78 -7.32 4.59 15.86
CA THR A 78 -6.11 4.19 15.10
C THR A 78 -4.82 4.52 15.86
N ASP A 79 -4.88 4.63 17.19
CA ASP A 79 -3.72 4.93 18.02
C ASP A 79 -2.55 3.98 17.77
N GLY A 80 -1.36 4.54 17.61
CA GLY A 80 -0.14 3.81 17.26
C GLY A 80 -0.09 3.31 15.81
N ALA A 81 -0.90 3.89 14.92
CA ALA A 81 -0.94 3.51 13.51
C ALA A 81 0.41 3.72 12.83
N ASN A 82 0.78 2.75 11.97
CA ASN A 82 1.94 2.88 11.09
C ASN A 82 1.71 2.09 9.78
N TYR A 83 2.52 2.40 8.76
CA TYR A 83 2.50 1.77 7.44
C TYR A 83 1.09 1.64 6.83
N PRO A 84 0.32 2.74 6.64
CA PRO A 84 -1.00 2.67 6.05
C PRO A 84 -0.93 2.27 4.57
N PHE A 85 -1.92 1.51 4.11
CA PHE A 85 -2.13 1.20 2.70
C PHE A 85 -3.62 1.00 2.39
N TRP A 86 -4.00 1.33 1.16
CA TRP A 86 -5.38 1.30 0.72
C TRP A 86 -5.83 -0.07 0.25
N SER A 87 -7.12 -0.38 0.41
CA SER A 87 -7.78 -1.42 -0.37
C SER A 87 -7.86 -1.01 -1.85
N PRO A 88 -7.88 -1.96 -2.80
CA PRO A 88 -7.91 -1.66 -4.24
C PRO A 88 -9.11 -0.82 -4.68
N ASP A 89 -10.25 -0.93 -3.99
CA ASP A 89 -11.47 -0.14 -4.23
C ASP A 89 -11.45 1.23 -3.53
N GLY A 90 -10.43 1.50 -2.73
CA GLY A 90 -10.27 2.73 -1.97
C GLY A 90 -11.27 2.92 -0.82
N ARG A 91 -12.03 1.89 -0.43
CA ARG A 91 -13.01 1.96 0.66
C ARG A 91 -12.38 1.82 2.03
N PHE A 92 -11.34 1.02 2.13
CA PHE A 92 -10.67 0.71 3.39
C PHE A 92 -9.22 1.16 3.39
N LEU A 93 -8.72 1.40 4.60
CA LEU A 93 -7.31 1.54 4.92
C LEU A 93 -6.90 0.39 5.82
N ALA A 94 -5.85 -0.31 5.45
CA ALA A 94 -5.16 -1.21 6.34
C ALA A 94 -3.96 -0.48 6.98
N PHE A 95 -3.64 -0.82 8.20
CA PHE A 95 -2.55 -0.24 8.99
C PHE A 95 -2.14 -1.19 10.10
N PHE A 96 -0.98 -0.95 10.67
CA PHE A 96 -0.51 -1.71 11.81
C PHE A 96 -0.60 -0.86 13.08
N ALA A 97 -1.08 -1.44 14.17
CA ALA A 97 -1.12 -0.82 15.47
C ALA A 97 -1.21 -1.88 16.58
N GLY A 98 -0.46 -1.70 17.68
CA GLY A 98 -0.50 -2.59 18.84
C GLY A 98 -0.13 -4.05 18.51
N GLY A 99 0.82 -4.27 17.60
CA GLY A 99 1.25 -5.62 17.20
C GLY A 99 0.25 -6.37 16.32
N LYS A 100 -0.70 -5.68 15.70
CA LYS A 100 -1.76 -6.23 14.86
C LYS A 100 -1.81 -5.52 13.51
N LEU A 101 -2.18 -6.27 12.47
CA LEU A 101 -2.70 -5.72 11.23
C LEU A 101 -4.19 -5.46 11.41
N LYS A 102 -4.64 -4.26 11.12
CA LYS A 102 -6.02 -3.81 11.24
C LYS A 102 -6.50 -3.17 9.93
N LYS A 103 -7.81 -3.10 9.75
CA LYS A 103 -8.44 -2.27 8.70
C LYS A 103 -9.50 -1.37 9.29
N ILE A 104 -9.77 -0.23 8.63
CA ILE A 104 -10.82 0.73 8.96
C ILE A 104 -11.41 1.28 7.67
N GLU A 105 -12.68 1.64 7.67
CA GLU A 105 -13.24 2.38 6.54
C GLU A 105 -12.54 3.75 6.40
N ALA A 106 -12.28 4.18 5.17
CA ALA A 106 -11.61 5.45 4.90
C ALA A 106 -12.45 6.67 5.33
N THR A 107 -13.74 6.46 5.56
CA THR A 107 -14.69 7.43 6.10
C THR A 107 -14.76 7.44 7.63
N GLY A 108 -14.03 6.55 8.28
CA GLY A 108 -14.02 6.36 9.74
C GLY A 108 -14.89 5.19 10.19
N GLY A 109 -14.94 4.97 11.49
CA GLY A 109 -15.63 3.85 12.11
C GLY A 109 -14.71 3.11 13.08
N SER A 110 -15.08 1.91 13.50
CA SER A 110 -14.26 1.10 14.40
C SER A 110 -13.27 0.25 13.63
N PRO A 111 -11.97 0.27 13.96
CA PRO A 111 -10.99 -0.60 13.33
C PRO A 111 -11.29 -2.09 13.62
N GLN A 112 -11.15 -2.92 12.60
CA GLN A 112 -11.23 -4.37 12.69
C GLN A 112 -9.82 -4.97 12.68
N THR A 113 -9.50 -5.85 13.62
CA THR A 113 -8.27 -6.64 13.61
C THR A 113 -8.36 -7.75 12.57
N LEU A 114 -7.34 -7.88 11.74
CA LEU A 114 -7.22 -8.93 10.73
C LEU A 114 -6.36 -10.10 11.22
N CYS A 115 -5.16 -9.81 11.75
CA CYS A 115 -4.24 -10.82 12.28
C CYS A 115 -3.15 -10.19 13.16
N ASP A 116 -2.28 -11.02 13.71
CA ASP A 116 -1.07 -10.60 14.43
C ASP A 116 0.01 -10.09 13.45
N ALA A 117 0.75 -9.06 13.88
CA ALA A 117 1.88 -8.48 13.14
C ALA A 117 2.81 -7.73 14.12
N ALA A 118 3.70 -8.46 14.79
CA ALA A 118 4.42 -7.96 15.96
C ALA A 118 5.41 -6.82 15.65
N ALA A 119 6.09 -6.85 14.50
CA ALA A 119 7.08 -5.84 14.12
C ALA A 119 7.04 -5.57 12.60
N PRO A 120 5.94 -5.01 12.10
CA PRO A 120 5.67 -4.92 10.65
C PRO A 120 6.65 -3.99 9.93
N ARG A 121 6.80 -4.24 8.63
CA ARG A 121 7.59 -3.42 7.71
C ARG A 121 6.84 -3.21 6.39
N GLY A 122 5.58 -2.77 6.49
CA GLY A 122 4.73 -2.48 5.34
C GLY A 122 3.87 -3.65 4.89
N GLY A 123 2.89 -3.33 4.06
CA GLY A 123 1.94 -4.26 3.48
C GLY A 123 1.30 -3.71 2.22
N SER A 124 0.61 -4.57 1.49
CA SER A 124 -0.13 -4.21 0.29
C SER A 124 -1.37 -5.09 0.14
N TRP A 125 -2.41 -4.53 -0.41
CA TRP A 125 -3.71 -5.18 -0.58
C TRP A 125 -3.96 -5.46 -2.06
N GLY A 126 -4.05 -6.74 -2.41
CA GLY A 126 -4.30 -7.19 -3.78
C GLY A 126 -5.77 -7.14 -4.17
N SER A 127 -6.04 -7.05 -5.46
CA SER A 127 -7.40 -6.97 -6.03
C SER A 127 -8.25 -8.22 -5.79
N THR A 128 -7.64 -9.32 -5.40
CA THR A 128 -8.31 -10.59 -5.07
C THR A 128 -8.70 -10.73 -3.60
N GLY A 129 -8.58 -9.66 -2.79
CA GLY A 129 -8.87 -9.69 -1.36
C GLY A 129 -7.76 -10.31 -0.50
N THR A 130 -6.57 -10.54 -1.08
CA THR A 130 -5.39 -10.99 -0.34
C THR A 130 -4.53 -9.81 0.07
N ILE A 131 -4.12 -9.77 1.33
CA ILE A 131 -3.14 -8.81 1.84
C ILE A 131 -1.81 -9.54 2.05
N VAL A 132 -0.73 -8.98 1.51
CA VAL A 132 0.65 -9.41 1.80
C VAL A 132 1.32 -8.37 2.68
N PHE A 133 2.11 -8.81 3.65
CA PHE A 133 2.78 -7.90 4.57
C PHE A 133 4.06 -8.53 5.14
N ALA A 134 5.02 -7.68 5.49
CA ALA A 134 6.19 -8.10 6.24
C ALA A 134 5.81 -8.12 7.74
N ALA A 135 5.64 -9.32 8.29
CA ALA A 135 4.99 -9.51 9.59
C ALA A 135 5.89 -9.20 10.79
N ASN A 136 7.21 -9.34 10.62
CA ASN A 136 8.15 -9.23 11.73
C ASN A 136 9.50 -8.65 11.28
N ALA A 137 10.34 -8.28 12.24
CA ALA A 137 11.66 -7.72 11.99
C ALA A 137 12.61 -8.69 11.26
N GLY A 138 12.38 -10.00 11.40
CA GLY A 138 13.10 -11.06 10.67
C GLY A 138 12.73 -11.18 9.19
N GLY A 139 11.85 -10.32 8.70
CA GLY A 139 11.61 -10.11 7.27
C GLY A 139 10.83 -11.21 6.57
N GLN A 140 10.02 -11.99 7.26
CA GLN A 140 9.13 -12.93 6.60
C GLN A 140 7.94 -12.20 5.99
N ILE A 141 7.61 -12.49 4.72
CA ILE A 141 6.37 -12.03 4.10
C ILE A 141 5.28 -13.08 4.36
N GLU A 142 4.18 -12.59 4.89
CA GLU A 142 2.98 -13.37 5.16
C GLU A 142 1.81 -12.85 4.34
N ARG A 143 0.79 -13.70 4.20
CA ARG A 143 -0.48 -13.33 3.58
C ARG A 143 -1.63 -13.59 4.54
N VAL A 144 -2.68 -12.77 4.42
CA VAL A 144 -3.95 -12.94 5.12
C VAL A 144 -5.09 -12.52 4.21
N ALA A 145 -6.27 -13.09 4.38
CA ALA A 145 -7.49 -12.65 3.69
C ALA A 145 -7.94 -11.28 4.24
N GLU A 146 -8.57 -10.47 3.41
CA GLU A 146 -9.14 -9.17 3.82
C GLU A 146 -10.24 -9.29 4.89
N ALA A 147 -10.86 -10.46 5.01
CA ALA A 147 -11.81 -10.76 6.08
C ALA A 147 -11.12 -10.98 7.44
N GLY A 148 -9.78 -11.14 7.44
CA GLY A 148 -8.99 -11.53 8.59
C GLY A 148 -8.86 -13.05 8.74
N GLY A 149 -8.19 -13.47 9.79
CA GLY A 149 -7.95 -14.88 10.11
C GLY A 149 -6.49 -15.16 10.40
N GLN A 150 -6.08 -16.41 10.23
CA GLN A 150 -4.71 -16.82 10.45
C GLN A 150 -3.83 -16.36 9.29
N ALA A 151 -2.81 -15.53 9.57
CA ALA A 151 -1.79 -15.21 8.61
C ALA A 151 -0.92 -16.44 8.30
N THR A 152 -0.55 -16.60 7.05
CA THR A 152 0.29 -17.70 6.59
C THR A 152 1.52 -17.17 5.89
N PRO A 153 2.72 -17.69 6.21
CA PRO A 153 3.94 -17.29 5.51
C PRO A 153 3.90 -17.72 4.04
N LEU A 154 4.59 -16.98 3.19
CA LEU A 154 4.90 -17.41 1.83
C LEU A 154 6.21 -18.22 1.88
N PRO A 155 6.16 -19.57 1.77
CA PRO A 155 7.31 -20.42 2.09
C PRO A 155 8.54 -20.19 1.20
N HIS A 156 8.31 -19.75 -0.04
CA HIS A 156 9.37 -19.44 -0.99
C HIS A 156 10.09 -18.10 -0.70
N LEU A 157 9.52 -17.28 0.18
CA LEU A 157 10.10 -16.03 0.67
C LEU A 157 10.60 -16.20 2.12
N SER A 158 11.19 -17.34 2.42
CA SER A 158 11.78 -17.60 3.72
C SER A 158 13.17 -16.95 3.82
N SER A 159 13.39 -16.21 4.90
CA SER A 159 14.69 -15.60 5.23
C SER A 159 15.85 -16.61 5.42
N LYS A 160 15.57 -17.90 5.33
CA LYS A 160 16.54 -19.00 5.55
C LYS A 160 17.17 -19.53 4.26
N ARG A 161 16.91 -18.91 3.10
CA ARG A 161 17.61 -19.27 1.87
C ARG A 161 18.98 -18.59 1.87
N ASP A 162 20.05 -19.35 2.19
CA ASP A 162 21.48 -19.01 2.00
C ASP A 162 21.93 -17.60 2.47
N GLY A 163 21.40 -17.13 3.60
CA GLY A 163 21.75 -15.83 4.18
C GLY A 163 20.62 -15.23 5.02
N ASN A 164 20.97 -14.30 5.89
CA ASN A 164 19.97 -13.55 6.64
C ASN A 164 19.40 -12.45 5.76
N PHE A 165 18.23 -12.70 5.13
CA PHE A 165 17.51 -11.70 4.35
C PHE A 165 16.38 -11.07 5.17
N PHE A 166 16.21 -9.76 5.02
CA PHE A 166 15.03 -9.04 5.48
C PHE A 166 14.19 -8.62 4.27
N PHE A 167 12.90 -8.94 4.29
CA PHE A 167 11.95 -8.53 3.26
C PHE A 167 11.09 -7.39 3.79
N ARG A 168 10.90 -6.34 3.00
CA ARG A 168 10.18 -5.14 3.41
C ARG A 168 9.31 -4.60 2.29
N TRP A 169 8.29 -3.85 2.66
CA TRP A 169 7.46 -3.03 1.78
C TRP A 169 6.92 -3.77 0.57
N PRO A 170 6.22 -4.89 0.76
CA PRO A 170 5.59 -5.54 -0.37
C PRO A 170 4.58 -4.61 -1.02
N SER A 171 4.50 -4.63 -2.36
CA SER A 171 3.62 -3.79 -3.16
C SER A 171 3.11 -4.58 -4.35
N PHE A 172 1.81 -4.88 -4.39
CA PHE A 172 1.21 -5.59 -5.51
C PHE A 172 1.39 -4.84 -6.82
N LEU A 173 1.66 -5.61 -7.87
CA LEU A 173 1.56 -5.15 -9.24
C LEU A 173 0.08 -5.10 -9.67
N PRO A 174 -0.25 -4.39 -10.76
CA PRO A 174 -1.65 -4.24 -11.21
C PRO A 174 -2.38 -5.55 -11.52
N ASP A 175 -1.66 -6.65 -11.73
CA ASP A 175 -2.25 -7.97 -11.96
C ASP A 175 -2.87 -8.60 -10.70
N GLY A 176 -2.58 -8.05 -9.51
CA GLY A 176 -3.12 -8.52 -8.22
C GLY A 176 -2.56 -9.85 -7.73
N ASN A 177 -1.57 -10.42 -8.44
CA ASN A 177 -0.94 -11.69 -8.09
C ASN A 177 0.56 -11.55 -7.82
N ARG A 178 1.27 -10.78 -8.65
CA ARG A 178 2.69 -10.48 -8.44
C ARG A 178 2.85 -9.24 -7.58
N PHE A 179 3.93 -9.21 -6.81
CA PHE A 179 4.27 -8.06 -5.98
C PHE A 179 5.78 -7.83 -5.93
N LEU A 180 6.14 -6.57 -5.87
CA LEU A 180 7.50 -6.12 -5.56
C LEU A 180 7.73 -6.19 -4.05
N TYR A 181 8.95 -6.45 -3.65
CA TYR A 181 9.39 -6.30 -2.27
C TYR A 181 10.87 -5.93 -2.22
N PHE A 182 11.26 -5.24 -1.16
CA PHE A 182 12.64 -4.88 -0.94
C PHE A 182 13.34 -5.94 -0.11
N THR A 183 14.51 -6.36 -0.56
CA THR A 183 15.34 -7.37 0.10
C THR A 183 16.63 -6.72 0.60
N VAL A 184 17.02 -7.02 1.81
CA VAL A 184 18.31 -6.65 2.39
C VAL A 184 19.00 -7.92 2.87
N ALA A 185 20.18 -8.22 2.35
CA ALA A 185 21.05 -9.28 2.86
C ALA A 185 21.95 -8.71 3.96
N THR A 186 21.95 -9.32 5.14
CA THR A 186 22.71 -8.80 6.29
C THR A 186 24.19 -9.15 6.27
N ASP A 187 24.55 -10.22 5.60
CA ASP A 187 25.93 -10.73 5.50
C ASP A 187 26.74 -10.04 4.41
N THR A 188 26.12 -9.68 3.29
CA THR A 188 26.79 -9.05 2.15
C THR A 188 26.50 -7.56 2.01
N GLY A 189 25.51 -7.04 2.75
CA GLY A 189 25.01 -5.67 2.58
C GLY A 189 24.29 -5.43 1.24
N GLN A 190 24.06 -6.47 0.44
CA GLN A 190 23.32 -6.35 -0.81
C GLN A 190 21.87 -6.03 -0.53
N ALA A 191 21.35 -5.02 -1.20
CA ALA A 191 19.96 -4.59 -1.10
C ALA A 191 19.41 -4.34 -2.50
N GLY A 192 18.14 -4.65 -2.71
CA GLY A 192 17.50 -4.43 -4.00
C GLY A 192 16.04 -4.85 -4.03
N LEU A 193 15.45 -4.70 -5.22
CA LEU A 193 14.06 -5.06 -5.47
C LEU A 193 13.96 -6.45 -6.06
N SER A 194 12.98 -7.19 -5.61
CA SER A 194 12.62 -8.50 -6.14
C SER A 194 11.12 -8.56 -6.45
N VAL A 195 10.76 -9.42 -7.38
CA VAL A 195 9.37 -9.77 -7.70
C VAL A 195 9.08 -11.18 -7.23
N ALA A 196 7.95 -11.37 -6.59
CA ALA A 196 7.38 -12.68 -6.26
C ALA A 196 5.93 -12.78 -6.73
N SER A 197 5.39 -13.98 -6.71
CA SER A 197 3.99 -14.29 -7.02
C SER A 197 3.34 -15.04 -5.86
N LEU A 198 2.02 -14.89 -5.71
CA LEU A 198 1.24 -15.69 -4.75
C LEU A 198 1.16 -17.17 -5.13
N ASP A 199 1.24 -17.47 -6.44
CA ASP A 199 0.95 -18.80 -7.00
C ASP A 199 2.19 -19.55 -7.47
N SER A 200 3.35 -18.89 -7.54
CA SER A 200 4.60 -19.51 -7.97
C SER A 200 5.70 -19.33 -6.94
N PRO A 201 6.54 -20.36 -6.73
CA PRO A 201 7.73 -20.22 -5.88
C PRO A 201 8.85 -19.39 -6.53
N ASP A 202 8.67 -18.97 -7.78
CA ASP A 202 9.71 -18.24 -8.52
C ASP A 202 9.82 -16.80 -8.00
N THR A 203 11.05 -16.39 -7.78
CA THR A 203 11.39 -15.02 -7.41
C THR A 203 12.41 -14.47 -8.40
N THR A 204 12.22 -13.23 -8.83
CA THR A 204 13.15 -12.58 -9.76
C THR A 204 13.73 -11.33 -9.11
N TRP A 205 15.04 -11.27 -9.08
CA TRP A 205 15.78 -10.07 -8.69
C TRP A 205 15.69 -9.04 -9.81
N VAL A 206 15.36 -7.81 -9.50
CA VAL A 206 15.18 -6.75 -10.49
C VAL A 206 16.39 -5.82 -10.54
N THR A 207 16.90 -5.40 -9.38
CA THR A 207 18.10 -4.55 -9.21
C THR A 207 18.59 -4.60 -7.78
#